data_a0acb27d99bef3d269350f006b239b71
#
_entry.id   a0acb27d99bef3d269350f006b239b71
#
_cell.length_a   1.000
_cell.length_b   1.000
_cell.length_c   1.000
_cell.angle_alpha   90.00
_cell.angle_beta   90.00
_cell.angle_gamma   90.00
#
_symmetry.space_group_name_H-M   'P 1'
#
loop_
_entity.id
_entity.type
_entity.pdbx_description
1 polymer ?
#
loop_
_entity_poly.entity_id
_entity_poly.type
_entity_poly.pdbx_seq_one_letter_code
_entity_poly.pdbx_strand_id
1 'polypeptide(L)'
;MVGFPEYVGVVKDYLLVIEDKADLAKHIKLDDKGNISAETAAITDYAVNGAVFYGKHLAENTSYKKVIVFGVSGDEKKHKITPVYIDETEFHRELLEVESFISFNEDNIDEYYIREILKENTD
;
A
#
# COMPACT_ATOMS: atom_id res chain seq x y z
N MET A 1 -0.23 -14.41 14.96
CA MET A 1 0.60 -14.02 13.82
C MET A 1 -0.27 -13.57 12.66
N VAL A 2 0.06 -12.46 12.07
CA VAL A 2 -0.60 -11.99 10.87
C VAL A 2 -0.14 -12.86 9.69
N GLY A 3 -1.04 -13.28 8.83
CA GLY A 3 -0.70 -14.11 7.67
C GLY A 3 0.21 -13.41 6.66
N PHE A 4 0.35 -13.99 5.51
CA PHE A 4 1.14 -13.41 4.41
C PHE A 4 0.28 -12.47 3.57
N PRO A 5 0.87 -11.46 2.90
CA PRO A 5 0.11 -10.64 1.96
C PRO A 5 -0.36 -11.50 0.79
N GLU A 6 -1.42 -11.07 0.12
CA GLU A 6 -1.97 -11.79 -1.02
C GLU A 6 -1.01 -11.81 -2.21
N TYR A 7 -0.21 -10.75 -2.36
CA TYR A 7 0.71 -10.66 -3.48
C TYR A 7 1.92 -9.81 -3.13
N VAL A 8 3.09 -10.28 -3.53
CA VAL A 8 4.34 -9.52 -3.46
C VAL A 8 5.03 -9.69 -4.81
N GLY A 9 5.39 -8.59 -5.43
CA GLY A 9 6.06 -8.62 -6.72
C GLY A 9 6.99 -7.46 -6.91
N VAL A 10 7.75 -7.50 -8.01
CA VAL A 10 8.73 -6.47 -8.33
C VAL A 10 8.41 -5.91 -9.71
N VAL A 11 8.36 -4.60 -9.82
CA VAL A 11 8.25 -3.89 -11.08
C VAL A 11 9.41 -2.89 -11.11
N LYS A 12 10.36 -3.06 -12.02
CA LYS A 12 11.62 -2.30 -12.04
C LYS A 12 12.30 -2.39 -10.68
N ASP A 13 12.57 -1.25 -10.03
CA ASP A 13 13.18 -1.21 -8.72
C ASP A 13 12.16 -1.01 -7.59
N TYR A 14 10.88 -1.17 -7.91
CA TYR A 14 9.81 -1.03 -6.93
C TYR A 14 9.36 -2.40 -6.43
N LEU A 15 9.15 -2.49 -5.13
CA LEU A 15 8.52 -3.66 -4.52
C LEU A 15 7.03 -3.32 -4.32
N LEU A 16 6.16 -4.19 -4.81
CA LEU A 16 4.72 -4.01 -4.69
C LEU A 16 4.13 -5.07 -3.78
N VAL A 17 3.26 -4.65 -2.88
CA VAL A 17 2.58 -5.55 -1.94
C VAL A 17 1.09 -5.29 -2.03
N ILE A 18 0.30 -6.35 -2.15
CA ILE A 18 -1.15 -6.23 -2.21
C ILE A 18 -1.77 -7.06 -1.09
N GLU A 19 -2.65 -6.44 -0.31
CA GLU A 19 -3.47 -7.12 0.68
C GLU A 19 -4.93 -6.92 0.29
N ASP A 20 -5.71 -7.99 0.22
CA ASP A 20 -7.06 -7.99 -0.30
C ASP A 20 -8.06 -8.47 0.76
N LYS A 21 -9.16 -7.77 0.88
CA LYS A 21 -10.29 -8.15 1.74
C LYS A 21 -11.58 -8.10 0.92
N ALA A 22 -12.36 -9.16 0.98
CA ALA A 22 -13.61 -9.24 0.23
C ALA A 22 -14.64 -8.21 0.70
N ASP A 23 -14.60 -7.83 1.96
CA ASP A 23 -15.56 -6.91 2.56
C ASP A 23 -15.10 -5.46 2.39
N LEU A 24 -15.86 -4.67 1.65
CA LEU A 24 -15.56 -3.26 1.41
C LEU A 24 -15.43 -2.47 2.73
N ALA A 25 -16.15 -2.87 3.77
CA ALA A 25 -16.07 -2.23 5.08
C ALA A 25 -14.76 -2.54 5.81
N LYS A 26 -14.00 -3.52 5.35
CA LYS A 26 -12.70 -3.88 5.92
C LYS A 26 -11.55 -3.28 5.13
N HIS A 27 -11.69 -2.04 4.72
CA HIS A 27 -10.69 -1.37 3.90
C HIS A 27 -9.56 -0.75 4.72
N ILE A 28 -9.90 0.14 5.66
CA ILE A 28 -8.92 0.87 6.45
C ILE A 28 -9.45 1.15 7.85
N LYS A 29 -8.58 1.06 8.83
CA LYS A 29 -8.89 1.41 10.23
C LYS A 29 -7.95 2.51 10.68
N LEU A 30 -8.50 3.63 11.10
CA LEU A 30 -7.71 4.75 11.63
C LEU A 30 -7.74 4.74 13.15
N ASP A 31 -6.67 5.25 13.75
CA ASP A 31 -6.61 5.45 15.20
C ASP A 31 -7.27 6.78 15.60
N ASP A 32 -7.24 7.11 16.88
CA ASP A 32 -7.86 8.33 17.41
C ASP A 32 -7.27 9.62 16.81
N LYS A 33 -6.07 9.54 16.27
CA LYS A 33 -5.39 10.69 15.69
C LYS A 33 -5.55 10.76 14.16
N GLY A 34 -6.31 9.84 13.57
CA GLY A 34 -6.52 9.79 12.14
C GLY A 34 -5.42 9.10 11.36
N ASN A 35 -4.50 8.41 12.03
CA ASN A 35 -3.43 7.65 11.38
C ASN A 35 -3.85 6.21 11.15
N ILE A 36 -3.20 5.55 10.19
CA ILE A 36 -3.46 4.13 9.93
C ILE A 36 -3.06 3.33 11.16
N SER A 37 -4.02 2.65 11.78
CA SER A 37 -3.79 1.93 13.04
C SER A 37 -2.78 0.80 12.85
N ALA A 38 -1.87 0.66 13.82
CA ALA A 38 -0.89 -0.42 13.87
C ALA A 38 -1.25 -1.51 14.88
N GLU A 39 -2.48 -1.49 15.41
CA GLU A 39 -2.94 -2.54 16.31
C GLU A 39 -3.10 -3.87 15.58
N THR A 40 -2.79 -4.97 16.27
CA THR A 40 -2.84 -6.32 15.67
C THR A 40 -4.19 -6.62 15.04
N ALA A 41 -5.28 -6.27 15.69
CA ALA A 41 -6.62 -6.53 15.15
C ALA A 41 -6.85 -5.76 13.84
N ALA A 42 -6.37 -4.52 13.75
CA ALA A 42 -6.52 -3.72 12.55
C ALA A 42 -5.67 -4.28 11.39
N ILE A 43 -4.44 -4.70 11.69
CA ILE A 43 -3.55 -5.31 10.69
C ILE A 43 -4.16 -6.60 10.14
N THR A 44 -4.77 -7.40 10.99
CA THR A 44 -5.37 -8.67 10.61
C THR A 44 -6.65 -8.48 9.78
N ASP A 45 -7.47 -7.51 10.13
CA ASP A 45 -8.83 -7.40 9.60
C ASP A 45 -8.99 -6.40 8.45
N TYR A 46 -8.08 -5.45 8.29
CA TYR A 46 -8.25 -4.37 7.30
C TYR A 46 -7.18 -4.39 6.23
N ALA A 47 -7.59 -4.18 4.98
CA ALA A 47 -6.72 -4.30 3.82
C ALA A 47 -5.52 -3.35 3.86
N VAL A 48 -5.77 -2.05 4.05
CA VAL A 48 -4.70 -1.05 4.05
C VAL A 48 -3.76 -1.27 5.23
N ASN A 49 -4.30 -1.54 6.41
CA ASN A 49 -3.50 -1.75 7.62
C ASN A 49 -2.56 -2.94 7.47
N GLY A 50 -3.08 -4.05 6.92
CA GLY A 50 -2.25 -5.22 6.64
C GLY A 50 -1.18 -4.95 5.60
N ALA A 51 -1.53 -4.26 4.53
CA ALA A 51 -0.59 -3.91 3.47
C ALA A 51 0.56 -3.04 4.00
N VAL A 52 0.26 -2.03 4.81
CA VAL A 52 1.27 -1.15 5.40
C VAL A 52 2.19 -1.93 6.34
N PHE A 53 1.63 -2.82 7.16
CA PHE A 53 2.43 -3.65 8.06
C PHE A 53 3.46 -4.48 7.28
N TYR A 54 3.01 -5.21 6.25
CA TYR A 54 3.90 -6.03 5.45
C TYR A 54 4.90 -5.19 4.66
N GLY A 55 4.46 -4.04 4.14
CA GLY A 55 5.33 -3.15 3.41
C GLY A 55 6.47 -2.62 4.25
N LYS A 56 6.19 -2.22 5.48
CA LYS A 56 7.23 -1.75 6.42
C LYS A 56 8.20 -2.87 6.77
N HIS A 57 7.68 -4.06 7.00
CA HIS A 57 8.51 -5.22 7.29
C HIS A 57 9.46 -5.53 6.13
N LEU A 58 8.95 -5.49 4.91
CA LEU A 58 9.76 -5.76 3.73
C LEU A 58 10.75 -4.63 3.43
N ALA A 59 10.35 -3.38 3.65
CA ALA A 59 11.27 -2.25 3.49
C ALA A 59 12.46 -2.36 4.47
N GLU A 60 12.19 -2.80 5.70
CA GLU A 60 13.22 -2.99 6.71
C GLU A 60 14.14 -4.18 6.41
N ASN A 61 13.59 -5.26 5.85
CA ASN A 61 14.30 -6.53 5.70
C ASN A 61 14.78 -6.83 4.29
N THR A 62 14.63 -5.90 3.35
CA THR A 62 15.12 -6.06 1.98
C THR A 62 15.90 -4.81 1.56
N SER A 63 16.51 -4.88 0.39
CA SER A 63 17.26 -3.74 -0.16
C SER A 63 16.40 -2.79 -1.00
N TYR A 64 15.11 -3.06 -1.11
CA TYR A 64 14.23 -2.19 -1.89
C TYR A 64 13.99 -0.89 -1.16
N LYS A 65 14.21 0.23 -1.84
CA LYS A 65 14.04 1.58 -1.29
C LYS A 65 12.71 2.22 -1.66
N LYS A 66 12.04 1.66 -2.66
CA LYS A 66 10.75 2.16 -3.13
C LYS A 66 9.73 1.03 -2.99
N VAL A 67 8.90 1.13 -1.97
CA VAL A 67 7.87 0.12 -1.69
C VAL A 67 6.52 0.79 -1.82
N ILE A 68 5.64 0.22 -2.64
CA ILE A 68 4.26 0.69 -2.77
C ILE A 68 3.36 -0.47 -2.37
N VAL A 69 2.54 -0.23 -1.36
CA VAL A 69 1.60 -1.24 -0.91
C VAL A 69 0.19 -0.83 -1.29
N PHE A 70 -0.69 -1.80 -1.46
CA PHE A 70 -2.06 -1.56 -1.87
C PHE A 70 -2.99 -2.30 -0.95
N GLY A 71 -3.91 -1.56 -0.32
CA GLY A 71 -5.04 -2.17 0.34
C GLY A 71 -6.18 -2.24 -0.67
N VAL A 72 -6.69 -3.43 -0.92
CA VAL A 72 -7.78 -3.66 -1.88
C VAL A 72 -8.94 -4.27 -1.12
N SER A 73 -10.13 -3.74 -1.28
CA SER A 73 -11.32 -4.32 -0.66
C SER A 73 -12.50 -4.28 -1.62
N GLY A 74 -13.46 -5.20 -1.40
CA GLY A 74 -14.64 -5.30 -2.21
C GLY A 74 -14.55 -6.40 -3.27
N ASP A 75 -15.35 -6.24 -4.32
CA ASP A 75 -15.42 -7.20 -5.41
C ASP A 75 -15.23 -6.48 -6.76
N GLU A 76 -15.38 -7.20 -7.86
CA GLU A 76 -15.17 -6.62 -9.19
C GLU A 76 -16.19 -5.56 -9.57
N LYS A 77 -17.34 -5.52 -8.92
CA LYS A 77 -18.39 -4.53 -9.19
C LYS A 77 -18.20 -3.28 -8.35
N LYS A 78 -17.72 -3.42 -7.13
CA LYS A 78 -17.52 -2.31 -6.22
C LYS A 78 -16.30 -2.60 -5.35
N HIS A 79 -15.27 -1.80 -5.54
CA HIS A 79 -14.00 -2.00 -4.82
C HIS A 79 -13.32 -0.67 -4.54
N LYS A 80 -12.36 -0.73 -3.63
CA LYS A 80 -11.44 0.38 -3.34
C LYS A 80 -10.02 -0.13 -3.43
N ILE A 81 -9.14 0.67 -4.00
CA ILE A 81 -7.70 0.40 -4.06
C ILE A 81 -7.00 1.64 -3.52
N THR A 82 -6.36 1.52 -2.37
CA THR A 82 -5.62 2.62 -1.77
C THR A 82 -4.14 2.28 -1.76
N PRO A 83 -3.32 3.00 -2.54
CA PRO A 83 -1.87 2.81 -2.50
C PRO A 83 -1.27 3.61 -1.35
N VAL A 84 -0.20 3.06 -0.74
CA VAL A 84 0.57 3.72 0.30
C VAL A 84 2.04 3.58 -0.07
N TYR A 85 2.76 4.68 -0.11
CA TYR A 85 4.19 4.67 -0.37
C TYR A 85 4.96 4.50 0.94
N ILE A 86 5.95 3.61 0.94
CA ILE A 86 6.80 3.37 2.10
C ILE A 86 8.26 3.49 1.64
N ASP A 87 9.05 4.31 2.32
CA ASP A 87 10.45 4.46 1.99
C ASP A 87 11.33 3.57 2.88
N GLU A 88 12.64 3.63 2.67
CA GLU A 88 13.61 2.81 3.39
C GLU A 88 13.70 3.12 4.88
N THR A 89 13.12 4.24 5.33
CA THR A 89 13.07 4.61 6.75
C THR A 89 11.78 4.18 7.42
N GLU A 90 10.96 3.41 6.70
CA GLU A 90 9.63 2.96 7.12
C GLU A 90 8.60 4.09 7.24
N PHE A 91 8.94 5.30 6.83
CA PHE A 91 7.96 6.37 6.71
C PHE A 91 6.95 5.99 5.64
N HIS A 92 5.67 6.17 5.93
CA HIS A 92 4.64 5.87 4.96
C HIS A 92 3.74 7.08 4.70
N ARG A 93 3.19 7.12 3.50
CA ARG A 93 2.28 8.17 3.09
C ARG A 93 1.16 7.56 2.25
N GLU A 94 -0.06 7.76 2.70
CA GLU A 94 -1.24 7.33 1.96
C GLU A 94 -1.38 8.18 0.70
N LEU A 95 -1.63 7.53 -0.43
CA LEU A 95 -1.80 8.18 -1.72
C LEU A 95 -3.28 8.18 -2.08
N LEU A 96 -3.64 8.91 -3.13
CA LEU A 96 -5.01 8.96 -3.60
C LEU A 96 -5.46 7.59 -4.10
N GLU A 97 -6.71 7.24 -3.84
CA GLU A 97 -7.30 6.01 -4.37
C GLU A 97 -7.15 5.93 -5.88
N VAL A 98 -6.94 4.72 -6.38
CA VAL A 98 -6.88 4.46 -7.81
C VAL A 98 -7.96 3.45 -8.19
N GLU A 99 -8.34 3.43 -9.45
CA GLU A 99 -9.38 2.51 -9.92
C GLU A 99 -8.82 1.19 -10.43
N SER A 100 -7.53 1.16 -10.76
CA SER A 100 -6.89 -0.05 -11.29
C SER A 100 -5.38 0.03 -11.06
N PHE A 101 -4.68 -1.02 -11.46
CA PHE A 101 -3.22 -1.09 -11.32
C PHE A 101 -2.47 -0.63 -12.58
N ILE A 102 -3.15 0.03 -13.52
CA ILE A 102 -2.54 0.39 -14.80
C ILE A 102 -1.33 1.33 -14.67
N SER A 103 -1.30 2.16 -13.63
CA SER A 103 -0.19 3.07 -13.38
C SER A 103 1.04 2.38 -12.81
N PHE A 104 0.92 1.11 -12.43
CA PHE A 104 1.97 0.41 -11.67
C PHE A 104 2.66 -0.69 -12.47
N ASN A 105 2.49 -0.69 -13.78
CA ASN A 105 3.23 -1.60 -14.65
C ASN A 105 4.59 -1.00 -15.02
N GLU A 106 5.41 -1.79 -15.69
CA GLU A 106 6.76 -1.39 -16.07
C GLU A 106 6.80 -0.10 -16.89
N ASP A 107 5.81 0.13 -17.74
CA ASP A 107 5.79 1.30 -18.62
C ASP A 107 5.37 2.60 -17.92
N ASN A 108 4.59 2.50 -16.86
CA ASN A 108 3.93 3.66 -16.25
C ASN A 108 4.40 4.01 -14.84
N ILE A 109 5.07 3.09 -14.16
CA ILE A 109 5.33 3.25 -12.72
C ILE A 109 6.25 4.43 -12.40
N ASP A 110 7.25 4.69 -13.23
CA ASP A 110 8.16 5.82 -12.99
C ASP A 110 7.45 7.15 -13.12
N GLU A 111 6.55 7.27 -14.10
CA GLU A 111 5.75 8.47 -14.27
C GLU A 111 4.81 8.68 -13.09
N TYR A 112 4.20 7.59 -12.60
CA TYR A 112 3.35 7.65 -11.42
C TYR A 112 4.15 8.15 -10.21
N TYR A 113 5.35 7.61 -10.01
CA TYR A 113 6.21 7.98 -8.90
C TYR A 113 6.54 9.47 -8.94
N ILE A 114 6.94 9.97 -10.10
CA ILE A 114 7.27 11.39 -10.26
C ILE A 114 6.05 12.25 -10.01
N ARG A 115 4.91 11.89 -10.56
CA ARG A 115 3.69 12.69 -10.49
C ARG A 115 3.06 12.68 -9.09
N GLU A 116 2.98 11.51 -8.43
CA GLU A 116 2.22 11.37 -7.20
C GLU A 116 3.06 11.32 -5.93
N ILE A 117 4.30 10.91 -6.01
CA ILE A 117 5.15 10.74 -4.84
C ILE A 117 6.16 11.87 -4.70
N LEU A 118 6.88 12.20 -5.76
CA LEU A 118 7.87 13.25 -5.73
C LEU A 118 7.30 14.66 -5.80
N LYS A 119 6.09 14.84 -6.28
CA LYS A 119 5.51 16.19 -6.47
C LYS A 119 5.49 17.02 -5.19
N GLU A 120 5.41 16.43 -4.02
CA GLU A 120 5.43 17.16 -2.77
C GLU A 120 6.76 17.84 -2.50
N ASN A 121 7.82 17.34 -3.12
CA ASN A 121 9.16 17.88 -2.95
C ASN A 121 9.47 19.02 -3.91
N THR A 122 8.53 19.37 -4.77
CA THR A 122 8.72 20.40 -5.79
C THR A 122 8.00 21.72 -5.48
N ASP A 123 7.26 21.78 -4.41
CA ASP A 123 6.54 22.99 -3.99
C ASP A 123 7.43 24.02 -3.28
#